data_d9f4ed4ceee4bcca83b2d90ca29f1d38
#
_entry.id   d9f4ed4ceee4bcca83b2d90ca29f1d38
#
_cell.length_a   1.000
_cell.length_b   1.000
_cell.length_c   1.000
_cell.angle_alpha   90.00
_cell.angle_beta   90.00
_cell.angle_gamma   90.00
#
_symmetry.space_group_name_H-M   'P 1'
#
loop_
_entity.id
_entity.type
_entity.pdbx_description
1 polymer ?
#
loop_
_entity_poly.entity_id
_entity_poly.type
_entity_poly.pdbx_seq_one_letter_code
_entity_poly.pdbx_strand_id
1 'polypeptide(L)'
;MKLIAVIVSLLLVTFVSWLPFGLKTNLPLWNMDFSDGAVVLWKNYDGPNYLIVAKTWYDKVSILNNFSNPLPAEYYPAHFPLYPAVIWLFDLVTTGPNAMLLATVLGSVLCFGMFYKYISEFKLSLNPLWLSLVFLFLPARFLALRVIGSPEPWF
;
A
#
# COMPACT_ATOMS: atom_id res chain seq x y z
N MET A 1 12.88 9.57 19.55
CA MET A 1 12.26 10.76 18.94
C MET A 1 12.38 10.79 17.40
N LYS A 2 13.58 10.66 16.81
CA LYS A 2 13.76 10.79 15.33
C LYS A 2 13.03 9.72 14.51
N LEU A 3 13.01 8.45 14.94
CA LEU A 3 12.24 7.38 14.27
C LEU A 3 10.73 7.67 14.27
N ILE A 4 10.22 8.17 15.39
CA ILE A 4 8.81 8.56 15.49
C ILE A 4 8.49 9.67 14.48
N ALA A 5 9.40 10.64 14.31
CA ALA A 5 9.23 11.71 13.30
C ALA A 5 9.12 11.15 11.89
N VAL A 6 9.96 10.15 11.52
CA VAL A 6 9.85 9.48 10.19
C VAL A 6 8.49 8.82 10.01
N ILE A 7 8.03 8.05 11.01
CA ILE A 7 6.74 7.34 10.93
C ILE A 7 5.57 8.33 10.89
N VAL A 8 5.58 9.36 11.72
CA VAL A 8 4.53 10.40 11.69
C VAL A 8 4.50 11.12 10.36
N SER A 9 5.66 11.46 9.79
CA SER A 9 5.73 12.08 8.45
C SER A 9 5.19 11.14 7.37
N LEU A 10 5.52 9.84 7.42
CA LEU A 10 4.98 8.83 6.51
C LEU A 10 3.44 8.80 6.57
N LEU A 11 2.88 8.67 7.77
CA LEU A 11 1.44 8.59 7.97
C LEU A 11 0.73 9.88 7.53
N LEU A 12 1.34 11.03 7.83
CA LEU A 12 0.82 12.33 7.41
C LEU A 12 0.79 12.45 5.87
N VAL A 13 1.90 12.11 5.19
CA VAL A 13 1.96 12.13 3.72
C VAL A 13 0.93 11.17 3.12
N THR A 14 0.79 9.96 3.66
CA THR A 14 -0.21 8.98 3.21
C THR A 14 -1.63 9.52 3.39
N PHE A 15 -1.94 10.09 4.56
CA PHE A 15 -3.23 10.68 4.85
C PHE A 15 -3.56 11.85 3.90
N VAL A 16 -2.61 12.77 3.71
CA VAL A 16 -2.78 13.90 2.77
C VAL A 16 -2.99 13.40 1.34
N SER A 17 -2.30 12.33 0.93
CA SER A 17 -2.49 11.73 -0.39
C SER A 17 -3.87 11.10 -0.57
N TRP A 18 -4.50 10.62 0.50
CA TRP A 18 -5.85 10.05 0.47
C TRP A 18 -6.98 11.08 0.57
N LEU A 19 -6.69 12.29 1.06
CA LEU A 19 -7.71 13.32 1.27
C LEU A 19 -8.55 13.62 0.02
N PRO A 20 -7.97 13.85 -1.18
CA PRO A 20 -8.75 14.13 -2.38
C PRO A 20 -9.77 13.04 -2.69
N PHE A 21 -9.37 11.78 -2.54
CA PHE A 21 -10.23 10.61 -2.77
C PHE A 21 -11.33 10.49 -1.68
N GLY A 22 -10.98 10.74 -0.43
CA GLY A 22 -11.96 10.72 0.68
C GLY A 22 -12.99 11.85 0.57
N LEU A 23 -12.57 13.03 0.15
CA LEU A 23 -13.41 14.20 -0.04
C LEU A 23 -14.12 14.22 -1.40
N LYS A 24 -13.76 13.30 -2.32
CA LYS A 24 -14.28 13.24 -3.69
C LYS A 24 -14.18 14.58 -4.41
N THR A 25 -13.01 15.22 -4.30
CA THR A 25 -12.80 16.56 -4.84
C THR A 25 -12.68 16.53 -6.37
N ASN A 26 -13.06 17.63 -7.00
CA ASN A 26 -12.79 17.89 -8.41
C ASN A 26 -11.93 19.14 -8.51
N LEU A 27 -10.78 19.03 -9.19
CA LEU A 27 -9.84 20.12 -9.42
C LEU A 27 -9.74 20.43 -10.93
N PRO A 28 -10.73 21.14 -11.49
CA PRO A 28 -10.83 21.34 -12.95
C PRO A 28 -9.62 22.04 -13.54
N LEU A 29 -8.93 22.93 -12.78
CA LEU A 29 -7.73 23.63 -13.22
C LEU A 29 -6.60 22.69 -13.66
N TRP A 30 -6.50 21.51 -13.04
CA TRP A 30 -5.49 20.49 -13.35
C TRP A 30 -6.06 19.25 -14.03
N ASN A 31 -7.34 19.31 -14.43
CA ASN A 31 -8.06 18.18 -15.01
C ASN A 31 -7.99 16.91 -14.12
N MET A 32 -8.05 17.12 -12.81
CA MET A 32 -8.01 16.03 -11.81
C MET A 32 -9.41 15.83 -11.23
N ASP A 33 -9.96 14.65 -11.43
CA ASP A 33 -11.26 14.24 -10.89
C ASP A 33 -11.06 13.08 -9.90
N PHE A 34 -11.46 13.29 -8.64
CA PHE A 34 -11.42 12.32 -7.56
C PHE A 34 -12.83 11.86 -7.15
N SER A 35 -13.87 12.12 -7.98
CA SER A 35 -15.27 11.81 -7.68
C SER A 35 -15.54 10.33 -7.42
N ASP A 36 -14.75 9.44 -8.03
CA ASP A 36 -14.81 8.00 -7.78
C ASP A 36 -14.37 7.61 -6.37
N GLY A 37 -13.70 8.50 -5.68
CA GLY A 37 -13.30 8.33 -4.28
C GLY A 37 -12.28 7.21 -4.08
N ALA A 38 -12.40 6.52 -2.92
CA ALA A 38 -11.45 5.47 -2.52
C ALA A 38 -11.40 4.26 -3.49
N VAL A 39 -12.41 4.09 -4.35
CA VAL A 39 -12.43 3.01 -5.34
C VAL A 39 -11.21 3.06 -6.27
N VAL A 40 -10.71 4.25 -6.58
CA VAL A 40 -9.50 4.41 -7.38
C VAL A 40 -8.29 3.80 -6.68
N LEU A 41 -8.16 3.98 -5.36
CA LEU A 41 -7.06 3.42 -4.57
C LEU A 41 -7.12 1.89 -4.51
N TRP A 42 -8.33 1.32 -4.53
CA TRP A 42 -8.54 -0.13 -4.42
C TRP A 42 -8.32 -0.88 -5.73
N LYS A 43 -8.59 -0.25 -6.87
CA LYS A 43 -8.57 -0.89 -8.19
C LYS A 43 -7.24 -0.75 -8.93
N ASN A 44 -6.26 -0.09 -8.34
CA ASN A 44 -4.99 0.15 -9.03
C ASN A 44 -4.03 -1.04 -8.96
N TYR A 45 -3.29 -1.24 -10.04
CA TYR A 45 -2.26 -2.27 -10.21
C TYR A 45 -2.76 -3.67 -9.82
N ASP A 46 -1.92 -4.46 -9.18
CA ASP A 46 -2.21 -5.84 -8.79
C ASP A 46 -2.96 -5.96 -7.44
N GLY A 47 -3.30 -4.83 -6.81
CA GLY A 47 -4.03 -4.83 -5.54
C GLY A 47 -5.23 -5.76 -5.51
N PRO A 48 -6.17 -5.69 -6.48
CA PRO A 48 -7.31 -6.60 -6.55
C PRO A 48 -6.92 -8.08 -6.60
N ASN A 49 -5.82 -8.43 -7.28
CA ASN A 49 -5.36 -9.82 -7.37
C ASN A 49 -4.87 -10.34 -6.02
N TYR A 50 -4.13 -9.50 -5.25
CA TYR A 50 -3.73 -9.84 -3.89
C TYR A 50 -4.93 -9.99 -2.95
N LEU A 51 -5.98 -9.18 -3.15
CA LEU A 51 -7.22 -9.31 -2.39
C LEU A 51 -7.94 -10.63 -2.70
N ILE A 52 -7.99 -11.03 -3.99
CA ILE A 52 -8.52 -12.34 -4.40
C ILE A 52 -7.75 -13.47 -3.70
N VAL A 53 -6.41 -13.42 -3.73
CA VAL A 53 -5.58 -14.41 -3.06
C VAL A 53 -5.83 -14.43 -1.55
N ALA A 54 -5.93 -13.28 -0.89
CA ALA A 54 -6.23 -13.20 0.54
C ALA A 54 -7.56 -13.86 0.91
N LYS A 55 -8.55 -13.82 0.02
CA LYS A 55 -9.87 -14.42 0.25
C LYS A 55 -9.98 -15.88 -0.14
N THR A 56 -9.14 -16.37 -1.03
CA THR A 56 -9.26 -17.73 -1.60
C THR A 56 -8.08 -18.63 -1.31
N TRP A 57 -6.97 -18.09 -0.82
CA TRP A 57 -5.72 -18.83 -0.59
C TRP A 57 -5.32 -19.70 -1.79
N TYR A 58 -5.43 -19.12 -3.01
CA TYR A 58 -5.10 -19.75 -4.29
C TYR A 58 -6.04 -20.90 -4.72
N ASP A 59 -7.18 -21.10 -4.02
CA ASP A 59 -8.13 -22.13 -4.44
C ASP A 59 -8.78 -21.76 -5.76
N LYS A 60 -8.47 -22.55 -6.79
CA LYS A 60 -8.92 -22.30 -8.17
C LYS A 60 -10.43 -22.25 -8.31
N VAL A 61 -11.14 -23.13 -7.61
CA VAL A 61 -12.60 -23.23 -7.70
C VAL A 61 -13.23 -21.97 -7.08
N SER A 62 -12.74 -21.56 -5.92
CA SER A 62 -13.21 -20.33 -5.26
C SER A 62 -12.91 -19.08 -6.08
N ILE A 63 -11.74 -19.00 -6.73
CA ILE A 63 -11.39 -17.88 -7.62
C ILE A 63 -12.40 -17.78 -8.78
N LEU A 64 -12.65 -18.88 -9.48
CA LEU A 64 -13.52 -18.88 -10.66
C LEU A 64 -15.00 -18.63 -10.32
N ASN A 65 -15.46 -19.07 -9.14
CA ASN A 65 -16.86 -19.00 -8.77
C ASN A 65 -17.25 -17.68 -8.07
N ASN A 66 -16.31 -17.04 -7.37
CA ASN A 66 -16.63 -15.89 -6.51
C ASN A 66 -16.25 -14.54 -7.11
N PHE A 67 -15.53 -14.51 -8.23
CA PHE A 67 -15.07 -13.25 -8.85
C PHE A 67 -15.51 -13.16 -10.31
N SER A 68 -16.02 -12.01 -10.70
CA SER A 68 -16.68 -11.81 -12.00
C SER A 68 -15.73 -11.70 -13.20
N ASN A 69 -14.47 -11.47 -12.99
CA ASN A 69 -13.47 -11.38 -14.06
C ASN A 69 -12.09 -11.83 -13.58
N PRO A 70 -11.94 -13.08 -13.19
CA PRO A 70 -10.67 -13.57 -12.71
C PRO A 70 -9.69 -13.72 -13.87
N LEU A 71 -8.42 -13.47 -13.57
CA LEU A 71 -7.32 -13.91 -14.41
C LEU A 71 -7.26 -15.45 -14.42
N PRO A 72 -6.57 -16.07 -15.39
CA PRO A 72 -6.33 -17.50 -15.34
C PRO A 72 -5.80 -17.93 -13.97
N ALA A 73 -6.31 -19.03 -13.42
CA ALA A 73 -5.99 -19.46 -12.06
C ALA A 73 -4.48 -19.69 -11.83
N GLU A 74 -3.76 -19.98 -12.90
CA GLU A 74 -2.30 -20.17 -12.94
C GLU A 74 -1.52 -18.88 -12.71
N TYR A 75 -2.15 -17.73 -12.82
CA TYR A 75 -1.52 -16.42 -12.60
C TYR A 75 -1.36 -16.10 -11.11
N TYR A 76 -2.32 -16.51 -10.27
CA TYR A 76 -2.35 -16.14 -8.85
C TYR A 76 -1.16 -16.62 -8.01
N PRO A 77 -0.54 -17.79 -8.26
CA PRO A 77 0.67 -18.20 -7.55
C PRO A 77 1.88 -17.25 -7.70
N ALA A 78 1.88 -16.37 -8.71
CA ALA A 78 2.88 -15.31 -8.82
C ALA A 78 2.77 -14.22 -7.73
N HIS A 79 1.64 -14.17 -7.02
CA HIS A 79 1.41 -13.25 -5.91
C HIS A 79 1.86 -13.90 -4.60
N PHE A 80 3.04 -13.51 -4.10
CA PHE A 80 3.63 -14.09 -2.89
C PHE A 80 2.70 -13.97 -1.67
N PRO A 81 2.68 -14.98 -0.77
CA PRO A 81 1.65 -15.14 0.25
C PRO A 81 1.74 -14.15 1.41
N LEU A 82 2.87 -13.46 1.63
CA LEU A 82 3.05 -12.58 2.78
C LEU A 82 2.02 -11.43 2.79
N TYR A 83 1.92 -10.71 1.68
CA TYR A 83 0.99 -9.58 1.59
C TYR A 83 -0.48 -10.01 1.67
N PRO A 84 -0.95 -11.06 0.94
CA PRO A 84 -2.27 -11.65 1.17
C PRO A 84 -2.55 -12.08 2.60
N ALA A 85 -1.57 -12.65 3.30
CA ALA A 85 -1.73 -13.05 4.70
C ALA A 85 -1.99 -11.85 5.62
N VAL A 86 -1.27 -10.75 5.39
CA VAL A 86 -1.50 -9.51 6.16
C VAL A 86 -2.85 -8.88 5.81
N ILE A 87 -3.26 -8.90 4.53
CA ILE A 87 -4.60 -8.46 4.13
C ILE A 87 -5.66 -9.30 4.84
N TRP A 88 -5.54 -10.63 4.81
CA TRP A 88 -6.47 -11.53 5.49
C TRP A 88 -6.58 -11.21 6.99
N LEU A 89 -5.47 -10.94 7.67
CA LEU A 89 -5.46 -10.59 9.09
C LEU A 89 -6.24 -9.30 9.35
N PHE A 90 -6.06 -8.27 8.54
CA PHE A 90 -6.81 -7.02 8.67
C PHE A 90 -8.29 -7.18 8.25
N ASP A 91 -8.60 -8.09 7.33
CA ASP A 91 -9.98 -8.36 6.88
C ASP A 91 -10.87 -8.93 8.00
N LEU A 92 -10.27 -9.42 9.09
CA LEU A 92 -10.99 -9.83 10.30
C LEU A 92 -11.65 -8.65 11.05
N VAL A 93 -11.15 -7.43 10.85
CA VAL A 93 -11.60 -6.23 11.59
C VAL A 93 -12.10 -5.10 10.69
N THR A 94 -11.93 -5.21 9.37
CA THR A 94 -12.39 -4.22 8.40
C THR A 94 -12.79 -4.87 7.07
N THR A 95 -13.13 -4.09 6.04
CA THR A 95 -13.48 -4.62 4.72
C THR A 95 -12.23 -4.94 3.90
N GLY A 96 -12.28 -5.97 3.04
CA GLY A 96 -11.16 -6.41 2.22
C GLY A 96 -10.36 -5.30 1.51
N PRO A 97 -11.00 -4.35 0.80
CA PRO A 97 -10.30 -3.23 0.19
C PRO A 97 -9.56 -2.33 1.19
N ASN A 98 -10.18 -2.05 2.34
CA ASN A 98 -9.54 -1.27 3.41
C ASN A 98 -8.44 -2.08 4.11
N ALA A 99 -8.65 -3.39 4.31
CA ALA A 99 -7.63 -4.30 4.82
C ALA A 99 -6.36 -4.27 3.97
N MET A 100 -6.53 -4.25 2.64
CA MET A 100 -5.44 -4.15 1.69
C MET A 100 -4.65 -2.84 1.84
N LEU A 101 -5.34 -1.69 1.97
CA LEU A 101 -4.69 -0.40 2.21
C LEU A 101 -3.94 -0.39 3.55
N LEU A 102 -4.54 -0.93 4.62
CA LEU A 102 -3.90 -1.04 5.93
C LEU A 102 -2.66 -1.94 5.88
N ALA A 103 -2.72 -3.05 5.15
CA ALA A 103 -1.56 -3.90 4.92
C ALA A 103 -0.41 -3.14 4.22
N THR A 104 -0.71 -2.33 3.19
CA THR A 104 0.29 -1.48 2.53
C THR A 104 0.87 -0.43 3.49
N VAL A 105 0.04 0.21 4.32
CA VAL A 105 0.51 1.18 5.33
C VAL A 105 1.42 0.51 6.35
N LEU A 106 1.06 -0.68 6.85
CA LEU A 106 1.91 -1.42 7.79
C LEU A 106 3.26 -1.77 7.16
N GLY A 107 3.27 -2.29 5.93
CA GLY A 107 4.50 -2.55 5.18
C GLY A 107 5.36 -1.30 5.02
N SER A 108 4.73 -0.17 4.70
CA SER A 108 5.41 1.13 4.59
C SER A 108 6.03 1.56 5.92
N VAL A 109 5.31 1.44 7.02
CA VAL A 109 5.84 1.76 8.38
C VAL A 109 7.06 0.90 8.70
N LEU A 110 7.00 -0.40 8.42
CA LEU A 110 8.11 -1.32 8.64
C LEU A 110 9.29 -0.98 7.72
N CYS A 111 9.06 -0.79 6.43
CA CYS A 111 10.09 -0.44 5.45
C CYS A 111 10.84 0.85 5.86
N PHE A 112 10.13 1.93 6.12
CA PHE A 112 10.75 3.21 6.49
C PHE A 112 11.40 3.17 7.88
N GLY A 113 10.80 2.43 8.81
CA GLY A 113 11.37 2.20 10.14
C GLY A 113 12.69 1.43 10.06
N MET A 114 12.73 0.38 9.25
CA MET A 114 13.95 -0.41 9.00
C MET A 114 15.00 0.40 8.24
N PHE A 115 14.61 1.15 7.22
CA PHE A 115 15.50 2.02 6.46
C PHE A 115 16.17 3.05 7.37
N TYR A 116 15.39 3.76 8.21
CA TYR A 116 15.95 4.71 9.18
C TYR A 116 16.94 4.04 10.13
N LYS A 117 16.58 2.88 10.70
CA LYS A 117 17.46 2.12 11.61
C LYS A 117 18.74 1.69 10.89
N TYR A 118 18.61 1.15 9.68
CA TYR A 118 19.74 0.71 8.87
C TYR A 118 20.74 1.84 8.62
N ILE A 119 20.25 2.99 8.13
CA ILE A 119 21.13 4.16 7.89
C ILE A 119 21.81 4.63 9.18
N SER A 120 21.07 4.63 10.30
CA SER A 120 21.57 5.10 11.58
C SER A 120 22.62 4.15 12.17
N GLU A 121 22.36 2.85 12.12
CA GLU A 121 23.22 1.79 12.67
C GLU A 121 24.55 1.72 11.93
N PHE A 122 24.49 1.69 10.60
CA PHE A 122 25.66 1.60 9.75
C PHE A 122 26.32 2.96 9.47
N LYS A 123 25.84 4.05 10.08
CA LYS A 123 26.36 5.41 9.92
C LYS A 123 26.51 5.85 8.45
N LEU A 124 25.56 5.45 7.60
CA LEU A 124 25.59 5.70 6.15
C LEU A 124 25.28 7.16 5.80
N SER A 125 24.81 7.96 6.74
CA SER A 125 24.52 9.37 6.56
C SER A 125 24.83 10.16 7.81
N LEU A 126 25.33 11.40 7.65
CA LEU A 126 25.48 12.36 8.73
C LEU A 126 24.13 12.81 9.30
N ASN A 127 23.09 12.73 8.51
CA ASN A 127 21.73 13.07 8.93
C ASN A 127 20.70 12.00 8.49
N PRO A 128 20.61 10.87 9.22
CA PRO A 128 19.69 9.78 8.89
C PRO A 128 18.22 10.20 8.80
N LEU A 129 17.82 11.19 9.63
CA LEU A 129 16.45 11.71 9.60
C LEU A 129 16.13 12.34 8.24
N TRP A 130 16.96 13.26 7.77
CA TRP A 130 16.74 13.92 6.48
C TRP A 130 16.76 12.94 5.32
N LEU A 131 17.70 11.99 5.31
CA LEU A 131 17.73 10.98 4.24
C LEU A 131 16.46 10.12 4.23
N SER A 132 15.94 9.74 5.40
CA SER A 132 14.68 9.00 5.50
C SER A 132 13.47 9.84 5.06
N LEU A 133 13.46 11.13 5.35
CA LEU A 133 12.39 12.03 4.88
C LEU A 133 12.44 12.23 3.37
N VAL A 134 13.62 12.35 2.76
CA VAL A 134 13.80 12.40 1.31
C VAL A 134 13.32 11.10 0.67
N PHE A 135 13.61 9.95 1.28
CA PHE A 135 13.17 8.65 0.79
C PHE A 135 11.64 8.53 0.72
N LEU A 136 10.87 9.30 1.52
CA LEU A 136 9.40 9.35 1.40
C LEU A 136 8.92 9.76 0.01
N PHE A 137 9.72 10.50 -0.73
CA PHE A 137 9.33 11.09 -2.02
C PHE A 137 10.11 10.50 -3.20
N LEU A 138 11.13 9.67 -2.93
CA LEU A 138 11.99 9.09 -3.96
C LEU A 138 12.08 7.56 -3.83
N PRO A 139 11.98 6.83 -4.94
CA PRO A 139 11.53 7.30 -6.26
C PRO A 139 10.04 7.64 -6.27
N ALA A 140 9.61 8.54 -7.14
CA ALA A 140 8.22 9.00 -7.22
C ALA A 140 7.22 7.85 -7.42
N ARG A 141 7.62 6.80 -8.16
CA ARG A 141 6.80 5.59 -8.32
C ARG A 141 6.51 4.92 -6.96
N PHE A 142 7.49 4.85 -6.07
CA PHE A 142 7.31 4.24 -4.76
C PHE A 142 6.35 5.05 -3.87
N LEU A 143 6.37 6.39 -4.00
CA LEU A 143 5.35 7.24 -3.36
C LEU A 143 3.93 6.86 -3.81
N ALA A 144 3.71 6.69 -5.11
CA ALA A 144 2.41 6.26 -5.63
C ALA A 144 2.01 4.87 -5.13
N LEU A 145 2.92 3.89 -5.22
CA LEU A 145 2.64 2.50 -4.85
C LEU A 145 2.31 2.31 -3.37
N ARG A 146 2.92 3.06 -2.46
CA ARG A 146 2.66 2.94 -1.03
C ARG A 146 1.36 3.60 -0.55
N VAL A 147 0.67 4.36 -1.39
CA VAL A 147 -0.63 4.97 -1.06
C VAL A 147 -1.83 4.24 -1.65
N ILE A 148 -1.59 3.18 -2.43
CA ILE A 148 -2.59 2.29 -3.00
C ILE A 148 -2.44 0.88 -2.43
N GLY A 149 -3.31 -0.05 -2.83
CA GLY A 149 -3.21 -1.46 -2.46
C GLY A 149 -2.06 -2.16 -3.19
N SER A 150 -0.88 -2.22 -2.59
CA SER A 150 0.35 -2.63 -3.25
C SER A 150 1.31 -3.36 -2.31
N PRO A 151 1.99 -4.44 -2.78
CA PRO A 151 2.90 -5.25 -1.98
C PRO A 151 4.30 -4.66 -1.84
N GLU A 152 4.69 -3.68 -2.67
CA GLU A 152 6.06 -3.17 -2.77
C GLU A 152 6.69 -2.76 -1.44
N PRO A 153 5.97 -2.19 -0.47
CA PRO A 153 6.58 -1.87 0.82
C PRO A 153 7.03 -3.09 1.63
N TRP A 154 6.65 -4.31 1.24
CA TRP A 154 7.01 -5.57 1.91
C TRP A 154 8.26 -6.24 1.32
N PHE A 155 8.74 -5.80 0.17
CA PHE A 155 9.88 -6.33 -0.57
C PHE A 155 10.97 -5.30 -0.80
#